data_58361d7106d79c9832e02888e275a241
#
_entry.id   58361d7106d79c9832e02888e275a241
#
_cell.length_a   1.000
_cell.length_b   1.000
_cell.length_c   1.000
_cell.angle_alpha   90.00
_cell.angle_beta   90.00
_cell.angle_gamma   90.00
#
_symmetry.space_group_name_H-M   'P 1'
#
loop_
_entity.id
_entity.type
_entity.pdbx_description
1 polymer ?
#
loop_
_entity_poly.entity_id
_entity_poly.type
_entity_poly.pdbx_seq_one_letter_code
_entity_poly.pdbx_strand_id
1 'polypeptide(L)'
;PHGLARGSSQMIVQTILLWTHCKFIISEDTHFDFKKILLNINMIAIAAGIIMFFLQIKLPTMFQSAVSGMGNLMGPLSMFVVGMLLAGMNMKEVFTNVRAYIVCLLRLVVFPTIILFVFILTGMTKLFPSASQVLMISLLAASGPAASTVTQFAQLYDNHAFESSVINALSVLLCIITMPIINVIYTFLL
;
A
#
# COMPACT_ATOMS: atom_id res chain seq x y z
N PRO A 1 3.78 19.16 -9.64
CA PRO A 1 4.27 18.08 -10.51
C PRO A 1 5.29 17.17 -9.81
N HIS A 2 6.21 17.70 -9.00
CA HIS A 2 7.28 16.90 -8.36
C HIS A 2 6.81 15.94 -7.26
N GLY A 3 5.72 16.23 -6.56
CA GLY A 3 5.18 15.35 -5.51
C GLY A 3 4.57 14.06 -6.08
N LEU A 4 3.89 14.15 -7.21
CA LEU A 4 3.29 12.98 -7.89
C LEU A 4 4.37 12.01 -8.40
N ALA A 5 5.44 12.51 -9.02
CA ALA A 5 6.54 11.67 -9.51
C ALA A 5 7.28 10.92 -8.39
N ARG A 6 7.39 11.54 -7.20
CA ARG A 6 8.04 10.92 -6.04
C ARG A 6 7.14 9.90 -5.33
N GLY A 7 5.84 10.18 -5.23
CA GLY A 7 4.85 9.20 -4.75
C GLY A 7 4.77 7.97 -5.66
N SER A 8 4.88 8.17 -6.97
CA SER A 8 4.88 7.07 -7.95
C SER A 8 6.08 6.13 -7.77
N SER A 9 7.28 6.66 -7.51
CA SER A 9 8.49 5.83 -7.32
C SER A 9 8.37 4.93 -6.09
N GLN A 10 7.78 5.42 -5.01
CA GLN A 10 7.55 4.64 -3.81
C GLN A 10 6.52 3.52 -4.04
N MET A 11 5.44 3.81 -4.78
CA MET A 11 4.44 2.81 -5.16
C MET A 11 5.04 1.69 -6.03
N ILE A 12 5.96 2.01 -6.94
CA ILE A 12 6.64 1.01 -7.78
C ILE A 12 7.42 0.03 -6.91
N VAL A 13 8.26 0.52 -5.99
CA VAL A 13 9.05 -0.32 -5.09
C VAL A 13 8.13 -1.18 -4.21
N GLN A 14 7.10 -0.59 -3.63
CA GLN A 14 6.12 -1.31 -2.80
C GLN A 14 5.41 -2.40 -3.61
N THR A 15 5.02 -2.12 -4.84
CA THR A 15 4.32 -3.10 -5.69
C THR A 15 5.25 -4.25 -6.07
N ILE A 16 6.50 -3.98 -6.42
CA ILE A 16 7.50 -5.02 -6.69
C ILE A 16 7.68 -5.93 -5.47
N LEU A 17 7.84 -5.34 -4.28
CA LEU A 17 7.98 -6.11 -3.03
C LEU A 17 6.74 -6.94 -2.71
N LEU A 18 5.54 -6.42 -2.94
CA LEU A 18 4.28 -7.14 -2.76
C LEU A 18 4.18 -8.36 -3.69
N TRP A 19 4.48 -8.18 -4.96
CA TRP A 19 4.34 -9.25 -5.95
C TRP A 19 5.49 -10.26 -5.93
N THR A 20 6.64 -9.92 -5.36
CA THR A 20 7.77 -10.84 -5.17
C THR A 20 7.76 -11.46 -3.79
N HIS A 21 8.07 -10.67 -2.76
CA HIS A 21 8.32 -11.15 -1.40
C HIS A 21 7.03 -11.60 -0.70
N CYS A 22 5.96 -10.79 -0.78
CA CYS A 22 4.72 -11.11 -0.08
C CYS A 22 4.03 -12.35 -0.69
N LYS A 23 4.01 -12.45 -2.02
CA LYS A 23 3.51 -13.64 -2.71
C LYS A 23 4.27 -14.89 -2.30
N PHE A 24 5.60 -14.83 -2.22
CA PHE A 24 6.45 -15.94 -1.83
C PHE A 24 6.14 -16.45 -0.41
N ILE A 25 5.98 -15.53 0.55
CA ILE A 25 5.68 -15.90 1.94
C ILE A 25 4.30 -16.56 2.06
N ILE A 26 3.29 -16.04 1.33
CA ILE A 26 1.91 -16.51 1.46
C ILE A 26 1.67 -17.82 0.71
N SER A 27 2.33 -18.02 -0.43
CA SER A 27 2.14 -19.23 -1.26
C SER A 27 2.82 -20.49 -0.69
N GLU A 28 3.67 -20.36 0.36
CA GLU A 28 4.48 -21.46 0.91
C GLU A 28 5.27 -22.26 -0.14
N ASP A 29 5.40 -21.72 -1.34
CA ASP A 29 6.15 -22.34 -2.43
C ASP A 29 7.65 -22.39 -2.07
N THR A 30 8.19 -23.59 -1.92
CA THR A 30 9.61 -23.82 -1.61
C THR A 30 10.54 -23.53 -2.79
N HIS A 31 10.00 -23.35 -4.00
CA HIS A 31 10.76 -23.05 -5.21
C HIS A 31 10.51 -21.62 -5.70
N PHE A 32 11.57 -20.82 -5.65
CA PHE A 32 11.60 -19.47 -6.20
C PHE A 32 11.62 -19.53 -7.74
N ASP A 33 10.45 -19.66 -8.35
CA ASP A 33 10.32 -19.62 -9.81
C ASP A 33 10.31 -18.16 -10.30
N PHE A 34 11.51 -17.61 -10.48
CA PHE A 34 11.70 -16.24 -11.01
C PHE A 34 10.97 -16.02 -12.34
N LYS A 35 10.87 -17.05 -13.18
CA LYS A 35 10.11 -17.01 -14.43
C LYS A 35 8.62 -16.76 -14.22
N LYS A 36 7.99 -17.45 -13.27
CA LYS A 36 6.56 -17.26 -12.96
C LYS A 36 6.26 -15.88 -12.40
N ILE A 37 7.19 -15.30 -11.63
CA ILE A 37 7.05 -13.95 -11.09
C ILE A 37 7.14 -12.90 -12.19
N LEU A 38 8.16 -12.99 -13.07
CA LEU A 38 8.38 -12.05 -14.18
C LEU A 38 7.30 -12.13 -15.26
N LEU A 39 6.76 -13.33 -15.51
CA LEU A 39 5.69 -13.55 -16.48
C LEU A 39 4.28 -13.26 -15.92
N ASN A 40 4.17 -12.81 -14.68
CA ASN A 40 2.91 -12.37 -14.13
C ASN A 40 2.43 -11.12 -14.86
N ILE A 41 1.15 -11.10 -15.27
CA ILE A 41 0.55 -10.00 -16.03
C ILE A 41 0.73 -8.64 -15.34
N ASN A 42 0.70 -8.62 -14.01
CA ASN A 42 0.89 -7.39 -13.23
C ASN A 42 2.34 -6.90 -13.29
N MET A 43 3.33 -7.81 -13.26
CA MET A 43 4.75 -7.46 -13.43
C MET A 43 5.03 -6.95 -14.84
N ILE A 44 4.42 -7.58 -15.85
CA ILE A 44 4.53 -7.13 -17.25
C ILE A 44 3.91 -5.71 -17.38
N ALA A 45 2.74 -5.47 -16.79
CA ALA A 45 2.09 -4.16 -16.82
C ALA A 45 2.93 -3.08 -16.12
N ILE A 46 3.56 -3.40 -14.98
CA ILE A 46 4.46 -2.49 -14.26
C ILE A 46 5.70 -2.19 -15.12
N ALA A 47 6.32 -3.22 -15.70
CA ALA A 47 7.50 -3.06 -16.57
C ALA A 47 7.15 -2.19 -17.80
N ALA A 48 6.01 -2.44 -18.45
CA ALA A 48 5.52 -1.63 -19.55
C ALA A 48 5.29 -0.17 -19.14
N GLY A 49 4.68 0.06 -17.97
CA GLY A 49 4.47 1.40 -17.43
C GLY A 49 5.78 2.14 -17.14
N ILE A 50 6.78 1.45 -16.59
CA ILE A 50 8.13 2.00 -16.33
C ILE A 50 8.81 2.36 -17.65
N ILE A 51 8.77 1.46 -18.65
CA ILE A 51 9.37 1.70 -19.97
C ILE A 51 8.72 2.92 -20.63
N MET A 52 7.40 3.01 -20.61
CA MET A 52 6.67 4.17 -21.16
C MET A 52 7.02 5.46 -20.44
N PHE A 53 7.22 5.41 -19.12
CA PHE A 53 7.62 6.55 -18.32
C PHE A 53 9.01 7.06 -18.71
N PHE A 54 10.00 6.17 -18.84
CA PHE A 54 11.36 6.54 -19.25
C PHE A 54 11.46 7.02 -20.70
N LEU A 55 10.73 6.39 -21.60
CA LEU A 55 10.70 6.76 -23.01
C LEU A 55 9.83 7.99 -23.28
N GLN A 56 9.12 8.51 -22.27
CA GLN A 56 8.19 9.66 -22.38
C GLN A 56 7.19 9.50 -23.54
N ILE A 57 6.73 8.27 -23.79
CA ILE A 57 5.79 7.96 -24.86
C ILE A 57 4.45 8.62 -24.54
N LYS A 58 4.05 9.58 -25.37
CA LYS A 58 2.72 10.22 -25.28
C LYS A 58 1.71 9.28 -25.96
N LEU A 59 0.83 8.70 -25.15
CA LEU A 59 -0.30 7.94 -25.67
C LEU A 59 -1.28 8.87 -26.39
N PRO A 60 -1.92 8.40 -27.48
CA PRO A 60 -3.06 9.11 -28.06
C PRO A 60 -4.11 9.39 -26.98
N THR A 61 -4.77 10.55 -27.07
CA THR A 61 -5.70 11.06 -26.05
C THR A 61 -6.80 10.06 -25.67
N MET A 62 -7.26 9.27 -26.63
CA MET A 62 -8.27 8.24 -26.43
C MET A 62 -7.79 7.13 -25.49
N PHE A 63 -6.56 6.62 -25.67
CA PHE A 63 -5.95 5.60 -24.80
C PHE A 63 -5.62 6.17 -23.42
N GLN A 64 -5.13 7.41 -23.38
CA GLN A 64 -4.83 8.10 -22.12
C GLN A 64 -6.10 8.28 -21.27
N SER A 65 -7.21 8.66 -21.88
CA SER A 65 -8.50 8.80 -21.20
C SER A 65 -9.02 7.46 -20.67
N ALA A 66 -8.90 6.38 -21.46
CA ALA A 66 -9.31 5.05 -21.04
C ALA A 66 -8.48 4.53 -19.85
N VAL A 67 -7.15 4.63 -19.92
CA VAL A 67 -6.24 4.23 -18.83
C VAL A 67 -6.48 5.06 -17.58
N SER A 68 -6.65 6.38 -17.73
CA SER A 68 -6.97 7.28 -16.61
C SER A 68 -8.33 6.94 -16.00
N GLY A 69 -9.35 6.65 -16.82
CA GLY A 69 -10.66 6.20 -16.35
C GLY A 69 -10.58 4.92 -15.53
N MET A 70 -9.83 3.92 -16.00
CA MET A 70 -9.58 2.68 -15.26
C MET A 70 -8.83 2.93 -13.95
N GLY A 71 -7.83 3.81 -13.96
CA GLY A 71 -7.11 4.20 -12.75
C GLY A 71 -8.03 4.86 -11.70
N ASN A 72 -8.93 5.73 -12.14
CA ASN A 72 -9.87 6.40 -11.24
C ASN A 72 -10.93 5.45 -10.65
N LEU A 73 -11.22 4.33 -11.31
CA LEU A 73 -12.11 3.29 -10.77
C LEU A 73 -11.47 2.47 -9.65
N MET A 74 -10.13 2.46 -9.52
CA MET A 74 -9.44 1.67 -8.49
C MET A 74 -9.87 2.05 -7.07
N GLY A 75 -10.04 3.33 -6.78
CA GLY A 75 -10.50 3.82 -5.48
C GLY A 75 -11.89 3.29 -5.10
N PRO A 76 -12.94 3.59 -5.88
CA PRO A 76 -14.29 3.07 -5.61
C PRO A 76 -14.38 1.54 -5.57
N LEU A 77 -13.70 0.85 -6.49
CA LEU A 77 -13.68 -0.63 -6.49
C LEU A 77 -13.02 -1.19 -5.24
N SER A 78 -11.91 -0.61 -4.78
CA SER A 78 -11.26 -1.03 -3.55
C SER A 78 -12.18 -0.88 -2.33
N MET A 79 -12.91 0.24 -2.23
CA MET A 79 -13.88 0.45 -1.16
C MET A 79 -15.06 -0.54 -1.24
N PHE A 80 -15.52 -0.86 -2.46
CA PHE A 80 -16.55 -1.86 -2.66
C PHE A 80 -16.09 -3.25 -2.21
N VAL A 81 -14.88 -3.66 -2.57
CA VAL A 81 -14.29 -4.94 -2.13
C VAL A 81 -14.17 -5.00 -0.60
N VAL A 82 -13.69 -3.92 0.03
CA VAL A 82 -13.63 -3.84 1.50
C VAL A 82 -15.02 -3.95 2.12
N GLY A 83 -16.02 -3.27 1.56
CA GLY A 83 -17.41 -3.38 2.01
C GLY A 83 -17.97 -4.80 1.91
N MET A 84 -17.70 -5.50 0.80
CA MET A 84 -18.10 -6.90 0.61
C MET A 84 -17.42 -7.84 1.62
N LEU A 85 -16.12 -7.64 1.87
CA LEU A 85 -15.40 -8.43 2.87
C LEU A 85 -15.98 -8.23 4.27
N LEU A 86 -16.26 -6.99 4.64
CA LEU A 86 -16.88 -6.67 5.94
C LEU A 86 -18.29 -7.27 6.08
N ALA A 87 -19.10 -7.22 5.02
CA ALA A 87 -20.46 -7.77 5.04
C ALA A 87 -20.49 -9.29 5.19
N GLY A 88 -19.46 -9.99 4.70
CA GLY A 88 -19.32 -11.44 4.82
C GLY A 88 -18.75 -11.92 6.16
N MET A 89 -18.34 -11.01 7.06
CA MET A 89 -17.70 -11.35 8.32
C MET A 89 -18.64 -11.22 9.51
N ASN A 90 -18.45 -12.10 10.49
CA ASN A 90 -19.08 -11.94 11.78
C ASN A 90 -18.41 -10.78 12.54
N MET A 91 -19.09 -9.63 12.63
CA MET A 91 -18.56 -8.41 13.25
C MET A 91 -18.06 -8.63 14.69
N LYS A 92 -18.66 -9.57 15.43
CA LYS A 92 -18.18 -9.91 16.78
C LYS A 92 -16.77 -10.51 16.73
N GLU A 93 -16.50 -11.39 15.79
CA GLU A 93 -15.17 -12.01 15.64
C GLU A 93 -14.12 -11.00 15.17
N VAL A 94 -14.51 -10.07 14.30
CA VAL A 94 -13.65 -8.96 13.86
C VAL A 94 -13.20 -8.12 15.05
N PHE A 95 -14.14 -7.73 15.92
CA PHE A 95 -13.83 -6.86 17.07
C PHE A 95 -13.22 -7.60 18.27
N THR A 96 -13.33 -8.93 18.34
CA THR A 96 -12.77 -9.72 19.46
C THR A 96 -11.36 -10.23 19.16
N ASN A 97 -10.88 -10.14 17.93
CA ASN A 97 -9.56 -10.66 17.53
C ASN A 97 -8.40 -9.75 17.98
N VAL A 98 -7.89 -10.02 19.19
CA VAL A 98 -6.79 -9.26 19.81
C VAL A 98 -5.52 -9.25 18.92
N ARG A 99 -5.24 -10.34 18.21
CA ARG A 99 -4.07 -10.42 17.30
C ARG A 99 -4.18 -9.40 16.17
N ALA A 100 -5.36 -9.24 15.59
CA ALA A 100 -5.59 -8.25 14.54
C ALA A 100 -5.36 -6.82 15.05
N TYR A 101 -5.81 -6.50 16.27
CA TYR A 101 -5.55 -5.18 16.89
C TYR A 101 -4.07 -4.92 17.11
N ILE A 102 -3.31 -5.91 17.60
CA ILE A 102 -1.86 -5.77 17.80
C ILE A 102 -1.17 -5.48 16.46
N VAL A 103 -1.49 -6.23 15.41
CA VAL A 103 -0.93 -6.02 14.07
C VAL A 103 -1.30 -4.63 13.52
N CYS A 104 -2.55 -4.23 13.67
CA CYS A 104 -3.01 -2.89 13.25
C CYS A 104 -2.29 -1.79 14.03
N LEU A 105 -2.14 -1.92 15.35
CA LEU A 105 -1.46 -0.94 16.19
C LEU A 105 0.02 -0.82 15.80
N LEU A 106 0.71 -1.95 15.63
CA LEU A 106 2.09 -1.96 15.19
C LEU A 106 2.24 -1.25 13.83
N ARG A 107 1.36 -1.56 12.88
CA ARG A 107 1.44 -1.04 11.52
C ARG A 107 1.06 0.44 11.43
N LEU A 108 -0.04 0.85 12.06
CA LEU A 108 -0.62 2.19 11.91
C LEU A 108 -0.02 3.23 12.87
N VAL A 109 0.57 2.79 13.99
CA VAL A 109 1.11 3.69 15.01
C VAL A 109 2.61 3.50 15.17
N VAL A 110 3.06 2.27 15.48
CA VAL A 110 4.46 2.04 15.86
C VAL A 110 5.39 2.28 14.67
N PHE A 111 5.15 1.66 13.51
CA PHE A 111 6.02 1.85 12.34
C PHE A 111 6.08 3.30 11.85
N PRO A 112 4.97 4.03 11.65
CA PRO A 112 5.02 5.44 11.28
C PRO A 112 5.73 6.31 12.32
N THR A 113 5.55 6.02 13.61
CA THR A 113 6.23 6.75 14.69
C THR A 113 7.75 6.52 14.66
N ILE A 114 8.20 5.29 14.41
CA ILE A 114 9.63 4.98 14.24
C ILE A 114 10.19 5.72 13.03
N ILE A 115 9.49 5.70 11.90
CA ILE A 115 9.89 6.41 10.67
C ILE A 115 9.99 7.91 10.94
N LEU A 116 9.01 8.49 11.61
CA LEU A 116 9.02 9.90 12.01
C LEU A 116 10.23 10.24 12.88
N PHE A 117 10.50 9.39 13.88
CA PHE A 117 11.65 9.55 14.77
C PHE A 117 12.98 9.49 14.01
N VAL A 118 13.12 8.57 13.05
CA VAL A 118 14.28 8.49 12.16
C VAL A 118 14.42 9.77 11.32
N PHE A 119 13.33 10.33 10.81
CA PHE A 119 13.37 11.58 10.04
C PHE A 119 13.86 12.76 10.89
N ILE A 120 13.43 12.82 12.16
CA ILE A 120 13.88 13.87 13.10
C ILE A 120 15.37 13.69 13.41
N LEU A 121 15.83 12.48 13.75
CA LEU A 121 17.22 12.21 14.11
C LEU A 121 18.20 12.47 12.96
N THR A 122 17.81 12.11 11.74
CA THR A 122 18.68 12.27 10.57
C THR A 122 18.67 13.69 10.00
N GLY A 123 17.73 14.55 10.45
CA GLY A 123 17.63 15.92 9.94
C GLY A 123 17.32 15.98 8.43
N MET A 124 16.72 14.92 7.88
CA MET A 124 16.44 14.79 6.44
C MET A 124 15.56 15.91 5.88
N THR A 125 14.78 16.56 6.73
CA THR A 125 13.93 17.70 6.36
C THR A 125 14.70 18.90 5.82
N LYS A 126 16.00 19.02 6.17
CA LYS A 126 16.86 20.14 5.78
C LYS A 126 17.71 19.88 4.53
N LEU A 127 17.66 18.66 3.96
CA LEU A 127 18.52 18.28 2.84
C LEU A 127 18.22 19.03 1.53
N PHE A 128 16.95 19.38 1.28
CA PHE A 128 16.53 20.12 0.07
C PHE A 128 15.18 20.82 0.28
N PRO A 129 14.86 21.88 -0.48
CA PRO A 129 13.68 22.73 -0.24
C PRO A 129 12.32 22.00 -0.20
N SER A 130 12.21 20.83 -0.84
CA SER A 130 10.98 20.02 -0.86
C SER A 130 11.07 18.76 0.00
N ALA A 131 12.11 18.61 0.84
CA ALA A 131 12.33 17.41 1.64
C ALA A 131 11.15 17.12 2.57
N SER A 132 10.66 18.14 3.27
CA SER A 132 9.53 17.99 4.19
C SER A 132 8.29 17.42 3.50
N GLN A 133 7.92 17.91 2.31
CA GLN A 133 6.76 17.39 1.59
C GLN A 133 6.94 15.93 1.15
N VAL A 134 8.15 15.55 0.74
CA VAL A 134 8.46 14.18 0.33
C VAL A 134 8.39 13.22 1.52
N LEU A 135 8.97 13.63 2.64
CA LEU A 135 8.96 12.83 3.87
C LEU A 135 7.54 12.68 4.41
N MET A 136 6.71 13.74 4.34
CA MET A 136 5.31 13.69 4.69
C MET A 136 4.53 12.67 3.83
N ILE A 137 4.71 12.71 2.51
CA ILE A 137 4.07 11.75 1.60
C ILE A 137 4.52 10.32 1.92
N SER A 138 5.81 10.12 2.18
CA SER A 138 6.37 8.82 2.54
C SER A 138 5.83 8.32 3.88
N LEU A 139 5.69 9.19 4.86
CA LEU A 139 5.11 8.86 6.16
C LEU A 139 3.63 8.48 6.05
N LEU A 140 2.85 9.25 5.29
CA LEU A 140 1.44 8.95 5.04
C LEU A 140 1.27 7.63 4.27
N ALA A 141 2.13 7.34 3.31
CA ALA A 141 2.12 6.07 2.61
C ALA A 141 2.46 4.88 3.53
N ALA A 142 3.40 5.07 4.47
CA ALA A 142 3.75 4.06 5.47
C ALA A 142 2.65 3.84 6.52
N SER A 143 1.89 4.89 6.86
CA SER A 143 0.75 4.82 7.79
C SER A 143 -0.55 4.34 7.14
N GLY A 144 -0.51 3.95 5.86
CA GLY A 144 -1.65 3.40 5.15
C GLY A 144 -2.14 2.05 5.69
N PRO A 145 -3.40 1.69 5.42
CA PRO A 145 -3.99 0.42 5.83
C PRO A 145 -3.26 -0.78 5.22
N ALA A 146 -3.58 -1.98 5.69
CA ALA A 146 -3.04 -3.20 5.11
C ALA A 146 -3.42 -3.29 3.62
N ALA A 147 -2.48 -3.75 2.79
CA ALA A 147 -2.73 -3.86 1.37
C ALA A 147 -3.78 -4.95 1.10
N SER A 148 -4.87 -4.60 0.43
CA SER A 148 -5.90 -5.54 0.01
C SER A 148 -5.37 -6.68 -0.86
N THR A 149 -4.27 -6.44 -1.57
CA THR A 149 -3.56 -7.46 -2.35
C THR A 149 -3.03 -8.61 -1.48
N VAL A 150 -2.61 -8.33 -0.24
CA VAL A 150 -2.18 -9.36 0.72
C VAL A 150 -3.35 -10.27 1.07
N THR A 151 -4.51 -9.69 1.31
CA THR A 151 -5.75 -10.44 1.57
C THR A 151 -6.18 -11.28 0.37
N GLN A 152 -6.04 -10.74 -0.84
CA GLN A 152 -6.32 -11.49 -2.07
C GLN A 152 -5.38 -12.69 -2.24
N PHE A 153 -4.09 -12.54 -1.93
CA PHE A 153 -3.15 -13.66 -1.93
C PHE A 153 -3.51 -14.69 -0.86
N ALA A 154 -3.83 -14.24 0.35
CA ALA A 154 -4.25 -15.14 1.42
C ALA A 154 -5.50 -15.96 1.03
N GLN A 155 -6.45 -15.36 0.32
CA GLN A 155 -7.62 -16.05 -0.21
C GLN A 155 -7.28 -16.99 -1.37
N LEU A 156 -6.39 -16.57 -2.28
CA LEU A 156 -6.01 -17.37 -3.45
C LEU A 156 -5.25 -18.64 -3.06
N TYR A 157 -4.42 -18.56 -2.02
CA TYR A 157 -3.59 -19.67 -1.53
C TYR A 157 -4.20 -20.38 -0.32
N ASP A 158 -5.42 -19.98 0.10
CA ASP A 158 -6.15 -20.50 1.28
C ASP A 158 -5.30 -20.51 2.56
N ASN A 159 -4.43 -19.51 2.69
CA ASN A 159 -3.50 -19.36 3.81
C ASN A 159 -3.94 -18.21 4.70
N HIS A 160 -4.52 -18.51 5.87
CA HIS A 160 -5.02 -17.52 6.84
C HIS A 160 -5.90 -16.42 6.24
N ALA A 161 -6.75 -16.77 5.24
CA ALA A 161 -7.59 -15.84 4.50
C ALA A 161 -8.51 -15.02 5.41
N PHE A 162 -9.12 -15.65 6.42
CA PHE A 162 -10.00 -14.99 7.38
C PHE A 162 -9.24 -13.95 8.20
N GLU A 163 -8.10 -14.31 8.80
CA GLU A 163 -7.30 -13.40 9.63
C GLU A 163 -6.79 -12.21 8.83
N SER A 164 -6.30 -12.45 7.60
CA SER A 164 -5.86 -11.39 6.69
C SER A 164 -6.98 -10.42 6.35
N SER A 165 -8.20 -10.94 6.12
CA SER A 165 -9.37 -10.12 5.82
C SER A 165 -9.78 -9.27 7.01
N VAL A 166 -9.75 -9.82 8.23
CA VAL A 166 -10.02 -9.10 9.48
C VAL A 166 -9.02 -7.97 9.69
N ILE A 167 -7.72 -8.26 9.52
CA ILE A 167 -6.66 -7.24 9.66
C ILE A 167 -6.84 -6.12 8.63
N ASN A 168 -7.15 -6.47 7.38
CA ASN A 168 -7.39 -5.47 6.34
C ASN A 168 -8.57 -4.56 6.70
N ALA A 169 -9.70 -5.14 7.05
CA ALA A 169 -10.90 -4.41 7.42
C ALA A 169 -10.67 -3.48 8.62
N LEU A 170 -10.10 -4.00 9.71
CA LEU A 170 -9.75 -3.22 10.89
C LEU A 170 -8.76 -2.10 10.58
N SER A 171 -7.72 -2.41 9.79
CA SER A 171 -6.73 -1.39 9.44
C SER A 171 -7.32 -0.25 8.62
N VAL A 172 -8.26 -0.52 7.72
CA VAL A 172 -8.98 0.52 6.95
C VAL A 172 -9.82 1.39 7.88
N LEU A 173 -10.56 0.80 8.82
CA LEU A 173 -11.37 1.55 9.78
C LEU A 173 -10.50 2.42 10.71
N LEU A 174 -9.42 1.85 11.23
CA LEU A 174 -8.52 2.55 12.15
C LEU A 174 -7.71 3.65 11.45
N CYS A 175 -7.34 3.48 10.18
CA CYS A 175 -6.55 4.48 9.46
C CYS A 175 -7.31 5.79 9.25
N ILE A 176 -8.65 5.80 9.27
CA ILE A 176 -9.47 7.01 9.20
C ILE A 176 -9.13 7.97 10.35
N ILE A 177 -8.80 7.41 11.52
CA ILE A 177 -8.43 8.18 12.71
C ILE A 177 -6.92 8.40 12.79
N THR A 178 -6.13 7.36 12.52
CA THR A 178 -4.67 7.41 12.72
C THR A 178 -3.95 8.28 11.69
N MET A 179 -4.38 8.28 10.42
CA MET A 179 -3.75 9.12 9.39
C MET A 179 -3.81 10.62 9.68
N PRO A 180 -4.97 11.21 10.03
CA PRO A 180 -5.03 12.62 10.41
C PRO A 180 -4.16 12.94 11.62
N ILE A 181 -4.14 12.07 12.63
CA ILE A 181 -3.33 12.26 13.84
C ILE A 181 -1.85 12.29 13.49
N ILE A 182 -1.35 11.34 12.70
CA ILE A 182 0.04 11.30 12.27
C ILE A 182 0.41 12.52 11.43
N ASN A 183 -0.50 12.99 10.58
CA ASN A 183 -0.30 14.21 9.81
C ASN A 183 -0.15 15.45 10.71
N VAL A 184 -1.01 15.59 11.71
CA VAL A 184 -0.93 16.68 12.69
C VAL A 184 0.38 16.60 13.48
N ILE A 185 0.75 15.43 13.97
CA ILE A 185 2.02 15.22 14.69
C ILE A 185 3.22 15.60 13.81
N TYR A 186 3.23 15.17 12.54
CA TYR A 186 4.27 15.53 11.59
C TYR A 186 4.39 17.05 11.42
N THR A 187 3.27 17.73 11.22
CA THR A 187 3.23 19.19 11.01
C THR A 187 3.66 19.97 12.26
N PHE A 188 3.45 19.40 13.46
CA PHE A 188 3.86 20.03 14.72
C PHE A 188 5.37 19.85 15.02
N LEU A 189 5.98 18.74 14.55
CA LEU A 189 7.35 18.37 14.90
C LEU A 189 8.38 18.81 13.85
N LEU A 190 7.94 19.03 12.62
CA LEU A 190 8.79 19.29 11.47
C LEU A 190 8.30 20.44 10.60
#